data_ce4ef6bc704c85111ed1c92ea311678f
#
_entry.id   ce4ef6bc704c85111ed1c92ea311678f
#
_cell.length_a   1.000
_cell.length_b   1.000
_cell.length_c   1.000
_cell.angle_alpha   90.00
_cell.angle_beta   90.00
_cell.angle_gamma   90.00
#
_symmetry.space_group_name_H-M   'P 1'
#
loop_
_entity.id
_entity.type
_entity.pdbx_description
1 polymer ?
#
loop_
_entity_poly.entity_id
_entity_poly.type
_entity_poly.pdbx_seq_one_letter_code
_entity_poly.pdbx_strand_id
1 'polypeptide(L)'
;EDRKYQGLILDHTIRENITLSGLNRFCSSLGLVNKKKEKQTVGDLVEKLKVATPSINKNAKELSGGNQQKVVLAKWLCTESQIFIFDEPTVGVDVQGKSEIYDLMHELANNGAGVLFVTSDTEEGLQVSDRLLVMYKGSIITELDPHQTNLEEASLFSMGGIS
;
A
#
# COMPACT_ATOMS: atom_id res chain seq x y z
N GLU A 1 11.36 -2.38 0.75
CA GLU A 1 11.79 -3.67 1.33
C GLU A 1 11.28 -4.87 0.50
N ASP A 2 11.95 -6.02 0.60
CA ASP A 2 11.73 -7.14 -0.33
C ASP A 2 10.36 -7.80 -0.10
N ARG A 3 9.38 -7.46 -0.95
CA ARG A 3 8.01 -7.98 -0.91
C ARG A 3 7.93 -9.51 -1.00
N LYS A 4 8.93 -10.17 -1.61
CA LYS A 4 8.96 -11.63 -1.75
C LYS A 4 9.27 -12.35 -0.44
N TYR A 5 9.98 -11.69 0.48
CA TYR A 5 10.38 -12.30 1.74
C TYR A 5 9.58 -11.80 2.94
N GLN A 6 9.03 -10.59 2.88
CA GLN A 6 8.37 -9.95 4.01
C GLN A 6 6.88 -9.66 3.78
N GLY A 7 6.46 -9.45 2.53
CA GLY A 7 5.09 -9.07 2.19
C GLY A 7 4.12 -10.24 2.08
N LEU A 8 4.55 -11.35 1.47
CA LEU A 8 3.71 -12.51 1.13
C LEU A 8 4.36 -13.83 1.51
N ILE A 9 3.52 -14.81 1.80
CA ILE A 9 3.91 -16.23 1.85
C ILE A 9 3.59 -16.83 0.48
N LEU A 10 4.60 -16.95 -0.37
CA LEU A 10 4.44 -17.26 -1.80
C LEU A 10 3.74 -18.61 -2.07
N ASP A 11 3.92 -19.59 -1.20
CA ASP A 11 3.29 -20.92 -1.31
C ASP A 11 1.88 -20.98 -0.73
N HIS A 12 1.42 -19.91 -0.08
CA HIS A 12 0.03 -19.76 0.36
C HIS A 12 -0.84 -19.19 -0.75
N THR A 13 -2.14 -19.46 -0.65
CA THR A 13 -3.12 -18.91 -1.58
C THR A 13 -3.24 -17.39 -1.42
N ILE A 14 -3.77 -16.73 -2.44
CA ILE A 14 -4.11 -15.30 -2.41
C ILE A 14 -5.02 -15.02 -1.21
N ARG A 15 -6.05 -15.84 -1.01
CA ARG A 15 -6.99 -15.71 0.12
C ARG A 15 -6.27 -15.78 1.47
N GLU A 16 -5.42 -16.77 1.68
CA GLU A 16 -4.69 -16.94 2.94
C GLU A 16 -3.75 -15.76 3.20
N ASN A 17 -3.04 -15.27 2.17
CA ASN A 17 -2.19 -14.09 2.29
C ASN A 17 -2.99 -12.84 2.71
N ILE A 18 -4.15 -12.60 2.08
CA ILE A 18 -4.97 -11.42 2.37
C ILE A 18 -5.52 -11.47 3.79
N THR A 19 -5.97 -12.63 4.26
CA THR A 19 -6.65 -12.74 5.55
C THR A 19 -5.73 -12.94 6.75
N LEU A 20 -4.46 -13.31 6.52
CA LEU A 20 -3.51 -13.65 7.57
C LEU A 20 -3.36 -12.55 8.64
N SER A 21 -3.26 -11.28 8.23
CA SER A 21 -3.09 -10.15 9.15
C SER A 21 -4.34 -9.78 9.93
N GLY A 22 -5.52 -10.19 9.47
CA GLY A 22 -6.82 -9.90 10.07
C GLY A 22 -7.64 -11.16 10.37
N LEU A 23 -7.01 -12.32 10.55
CA LEU A 23 -7.70 -13.61 10.65
C LEU A 23 -8.77 -13.65 11.77
N ASN A 24 -8.52 -12.99 12.89
CA ASN A 24 -9.46 -12.92 14.01
C ASN A 24 -10.82 -12.34 13.62
N ARG A 25 -10.92 -11.50 12.60
CA ARG A 25 -12.17 -10.90 12.10
C ARG A 25 -13.08 -11.91 11.43
N PHE A 26 -12.51 -13.02 11.00
CA PHE A 26 -13.22 -14.12 10.34
C PHE A 26 -13.49 -15.28 11.28
N CYS A 27 -12.97 -15.25 12.51
CA CYS A 27 -13.17 -16.31 13.49
C CYS A 27 -14.43 -16.08 14.33
N SER A 28 -15.14 -17.17 14.62
CA SER A 28 -16.18 -17.18 15.66
C SER A 28 -15.55 -17.14 17.06
N SER A 29 -16.38 -16.97 18.10
CA SER A 29 -15.95 -17.07 19.49
C SER A 29 -15.30 -18.41 19.85
N LEU A 30 -15.57 -19.46 19.07
CA LEU A 30 -14.98 -20.78 19.20
C LEU A 30 -13.70 -20.98 18.39
N GLY A 31 -13.16 -19.91 17.77
CA GLY A 31 -11.97 -19.97 16.92
C GLY A 31 -12.17 -20.56 15.52
N LEU A 32 -13.42 -20.85 15.11
CA LEU A 32 -13.71 -21.41 13.80
C LEU A 32 -13.82 -20.28 12.75
N VAL A 33 -13.08 -20.44 11.64
CA VAL A 33 -13.09 -19.48 10.53
C VAL A 33 -14.43 -19.54 9.75
N ASN A 34 -15.10 -18.41 9.62
CA ASN A 34 -16.26 -18.25 8.75
C ASN A 34 -15.80 -18.12 7.29
N LYS A 35 -15.67 -19.25 6.62
CA LYS A 35 -15.19 -19.35 5.23
C LYS A 35 -16.04 -18.56 4.24
N LYS A 36 -17.33 -18.35 4.50
CA LYS A 36 -18.21 -17.58 3.61
C LYS A 36 -17.87 -16.09 3.69
N LYS A 37 -17.75 -15.55 4.91
CA LYS A 37 -17.36 -14.15 5.15
C LYS A 37 -15.96 -13.89 4.61
N GLU A 38 -15.02 -14.79 4.90
CA GLU A 38 -13.64 -14.72 4.42
C GLU A 38 -13.59 -14.63 2.88
N LYS A 39 -14.26 -15.58 2.19
CA LYS A 39 -14.28 -15.62 0.72
C LYS A 39 -14.90 -14.36 0.11
N GLN A 40 -15.98 -13.85 0.70
CA GLN A 40 -16.63 -12.64 0.22
C GLN A 40 -15.71 -11.43 0.37
N THR A 41 -15.19 -11.16 1.58
CA THR A 41 -14.28 -10.02 1.83
C THR A 41 -13.04 -10.04 0.93
N VAL A 42 -12.45 -11.23 0.74
CA VAL A 42 -11.30 -11.37 -0.16
C VAL A 42 -11.69 -11.13 -1.61
N GLY A 43 -12.85 -11.61 -2.04
CA GLY A 43 -13.38 -11.35 -3.39
C GLY A 43 -13.55 -9.86 -3.66
N ASP A 44 -14.17 -9.14 -2.72
CA ASP A 44 -14.39 -7.69 -2.82
C ASP A 44 -13.07 -6.92 -2.89
N LEU A 45 -12.05 -7.31 -2.11
CA LEU A 45 -10.72 -6.69 -2.14
C LEU A 45 -9.95 -6.99 -3.43
N VAL A 46 -10.04 -8.22 -3.94
CA VAL A 46 -9.41 -8.63 -5.21
C VAL A 46 -10.01 -7.86 -6.38
N GLU A 47 -11.34 -7.68 -6.39
CA GLU A 47 -12.05 -6.88 -7.39
C GLU A 47 -11.70 -5.40 -7.28
N LYS A 48 -11.77 -4.82 -6.07
CA LYS A 48 -11.43 -3.42 -5.79
C LYS A 48 -10.03 -3.05 -6.28
N LEU A 49 -9.04 -3.89 -6.02
CA LEU A 49 -7.64 -3.68 -6.42
C LEU A 49 -7.33 -4.21 -7.82
N LYS A 50 -8.33 -4.72 -8.52
CA LYS A 50 -8.17 -5.30 -9.87
C LYS A 50 -7.00 -6.30 -9.94
N VAL A 51 -6.93 -7.22 -8.96
CA VAL A 51 -5.91 -8.26 -8.96
C VAL A 51 -6.21 -9.24 -10.10
N ALA A 52 -5.32 -9.33 -11.08
CA ALA A 52 -5.49 -10.25 -12.21
C ALA A 52 -5.21 -11.69 -11.76
N THR A 53 -6.27 -12.40 -11.38
CA THR A 53 -6.23 -13.82 -11.00
C THR A 53 -7.51 -14.54 -11.41
N PRO A 54 -7.43 -15.78 -11.88
CA PRO A 54 -8.63 -16.58 -12.16
C PRO A 54 -9.30 -17.13 -10.89
N SER A 55 -8.59 -17.13 -9.75
CA SER A 55 -9.12 -17.65 -8.49
C SER A 55 -8.31 -17.18 -7.29
N ILE A 56 -9.00 -16.81 -6.21
CA ILE A 56 -8.39 -16.49 -4.91
C ILE A 56 -7.70 -17.68 -4.23
N ASN A 57 -7.95 -18.91 -4.72
CA ASN A 57 -7.32 -20.13 -4.20
C ASN A 57 -6.01 -20.48 -4.91
N LYS A 58 -5.56 -19.69 -5.88
CA LYS A 58 -4.23 -19.84 -6.48
C LYS A 58 -3.14 -19.33 -5.53
N ASN A 59 -1.95 -19.90 -5.65
CA ASN A 59 -0.81 -19.49 -4.84
C ASN A 59 -0.29 -18.12 -5.29
N ALA A 60 0.16 -17.32 -4.33
CA ALA A 60 0.66 -15.97 -4.61
C ALA A 60 1.88 -15.97 -5.56
N LYS A 61 2.70 -17.02 -5.56
CA LYS A 61 3.84 -17.18 -6.48
C LYS A 61 3.46 -17.24 -7.96
N GLU A 62 2.21 -17.58 -8.28
CA GLU A 62 1.71 -17.66 -9.66
C GLU A 62 1.36 -16.28 -10.24
N LEU A 63 1.37 -15.24 -9.43
CA LEU A 63 1.06 -13.88 -9.84
C LEU A 63 2.30 -13.12 -10.36
N SER A 64 2.08 -12.20 -11.30
CA SER A 64 3.07 -11.18 -11.65
C SER A 64 3.45 -10.30 -10.46
N GLY A 65 4.62 -9.65 -10.51
CA GLY A 65 5.08 -8.78 -9.42
C GLY A 65 4.09 -7.67 -9.06
N GLY A 66 3.46 -7.03 -10.04
CA GLY A 66 2.43 -6.01 -9.79
C GLY A 66 1.18 -6.57 -9.10
N ASN A 67 0.73 -7.78 -9.48
CA ASN A 67 -0.39 -8.43 -8.81
C ASN A 67 -0.02 -8.92 -7.40
N GLN A 68 1.22 -9.34 -7.17
CA GLN A 68 1.72 -9.62 -5.83
C GLN A 68 1.66 -8.37 -4.94
N GLN A 69 2.06 -7.20 -5.47
CA GLN A 69 1.94 -5.92 -4.76
C GLN A 69 0.50 -5.61 -4.38
N LYS A 70 -0.44 -5.80 -5.29
CA LYS A 70 -1.89 -5.62 -5.03
C LYS A 70 -2.39 -6.57 -3.93
N VAL A 71 -1.88 -7.80 -3.85
CA VAL A 71 -2.22 -8.74 -2.77
C VAL A 71 -1.64 -8.27 -1.42
N VAL A 72 -0.44 -7.67 -1.39
CA VAL A 72 0.10 -7.04 -0.17
C VAL A 72 -0.79 -5.88 0.28
N LEU A 73 -1.25 -5.03 -0.63
CA LEU A 73 -2.17 -3.94 -0.31
C LEU A 73 -3.51 -4.50 0.24
N ALA A 74 -4.09 -5.51 -0.44
CA ALA A 74 -5.31 -6.18 0.01
C ALA A 74 -5.19 -6.75 1.45
N LYS A 75 -4.03 -7.34 1.77
CA LYS A 75 -3.72 -7.87 3.10
C LYS A 75 -3.85 -6.80 4.19
N TRP A 76 -3.33 -5.61 3.96
CA TRP A 76 -3.39 -4.52 4.93
C TRP A 76 -4.76 -3.83 4.95
N LEU A 77 -5.43 -3.67 3.81
CA LEU A 77 -6.81 -3.19 3.76
C LEU A 77 -7.77 -4.12 4.51
N CYS A 78 -7.51 -5.42 4.50
CA CYS A 78 -8.29 -6.42 5.23
C CYS A 78 -8.27 -6.20 6.75
N THR A 79 -7.32 -5.45 7.30
CA THR A 79 -7.22 -5.16 8.74
C THR A 79 -8.15 -4.03 9.21
N GLU A 80 -8.72 -3.22 8.32
CA GLU A 80 -9.51 -2.02 8.63
C GLU A 80 -8.77 -1.02 9.54
N SER A 81 -7.48 -0.87 9.29
CA SER A 81 -6.64 0.08 10.01
C SER A 81 -7.10 1.52 9.75
N GLN A 82 -6.94 2.39 10.75
CA GLN A 82 -7.21 3.83 10.59
C GLN A 82 -5.96 4.61 10.13
N ILE A 83 -4.78 4.00 10.21
CA ILE A 83 -3.52 4.59 9.76
C ILE A 83 -2.82 3.57 8.85
N PHE A 84 -2.41 4.03 7.68
CA PHE A 84 -1.68 3.26 6.68
C PHE A 84 -0.33 3.90 6.43
N ILE A 85 0.73 3.09 6.44
CA ILE A 85 2.08 3.50 6.09
C ILE A 85 2.47 2.76 4.81
N PHE A 86 2.69 3.52 3.74
CA PHE A 86 3.16 3.03 2.44
C PHE A 86 4.64 3.37 2.30
N ASP A 87 5.50 2.37 2.32
CA ASP A 87 6.94 2.51 2.16
C ASP A 87 7.34 2.05 0.75
N GLU A 88 7.72 2.99 -0.10
CA GLU A 88 8.10 2.79 -1.51
C GLU A 88 7.09 1.89 -2.28
N PRO A 89 5.77 2.16 -2.23
CA PRO A 89 4.77 1.25 -2.77
C PRO A 89 4.77 1.15 -4.29
N THR A 90 5.39 2.09 -4.97
CA THR A 90 5.41 2.27 -6.43
C THR A 90 6.68 1.71 -7.09
N VAL A 91 7.66 1.27 -6.30
CA VAL A 91 8.92 0.72 -6.82
C VAL A 91 8.68 -0.56 -7.61
N GLY A 92 9.11 -0.54 -8.89
CA GLY A 92 8.94 -1.66 -9.83
C GLY A 92 7.50 -1.90 -10.28
N VAL A 93 6.67 -0.87 -10.19
CA VAL A 93 5.28 -0.84 -10.70
C VAL A 93 5.24 0.01 -11.97
N ASP A 94 4.46 -0.41 -12.96
CA ASP A 94 4.26 0.38 -14.17
C ASP A 94 3.41 1.63 -13.92
N VAL A 95 3.36 2.55 -14.90
CA VAL A 95 2.68 3.86 -14.77
C VAL A 95 1.21 3.69 -14.40
N GLN A 96 0.52 2.72 -14.99
CA GLN A 96 -0.89 2.47 -14.69
C GLN A 96 -1.06 1.96 -13.25
N GLY A 97 -0.20 1.04 -12.82
CA GLY A 97 -0.22 0.51 -11.46
C GLY A 97 0.11 1.57 -10.41
N LYS A 98 1.02 2.52 -10.70
CA LYS A 98 1.28 3.66 -9.83
C LYS A 98 0.02 4.51 -9.61
N SER A 99 -0.69 4.88 -10.69
CA SER A 99 -1.95 5.63 -10.61
C SER A 99 -2.99 4.91 -9.74
N GLU A 100 -3.14 3.59 -9.89
CA GLU A 100 -4.08 2.81 -9.07
C GLU A 100 -3.70 2.82 -7.58
N ILE A 101 -2.41 2.87 -7.23
CA ILE A 101 -1.94 2.99 -5.84
C ILE A 101 -2.24 4.38 -5.29
N TYR A 102 -2.03 5.44 -6.07
CA TYR A 102 -2.34 6.82 -5.66
C TYR A 102 -3.84 7.00 -5.44
N ASP A 103 -4.67 6.51 -6.37
CA ASP A 103 -6.13 6.55 -6.23
C ASP A 103 -6.59 5.85 -4.94
N LEU A 104 -5.97 4.71 -4.61
CA LEU A 104 -6.24 4.00 -3.36
C LEU A 104 -5.86 4.83 -2.13
N MET A 105 -4.68 5.48 -2.13
CA MET A 105 -4.25 6.33 -1.01
C MET A 105 -5.19 7.51 -0.81
N HIS A 106 -5.59 8.17 -1.88
CA HIS A 106 -6.59 9.25 -1.83
C HIS A 106 -7.95 8.75 -1.34
N GLU A 107 -8.41 7.57 -1.80
CA GLU A 107 -9.66 6.97 -1.31
C GLU A 107 -9.61 6.72 0.20
N LEU A 108 -8.50 6.17 0.71
CA LEU A 108 -8.32 5.93 2.13
C LEU A 108 -8.35 7.24 2.94
N ALA A 109 -7.64 8.26 2.49
CA ALA A 109 -7.62 9.58 3.13
C ALA A 109 -9.01 10.24 3.12
N ASN A 110 -9.72 10.19 2.00
CA ASN A 110 -11.08 10.71 1.87
C ASN A 110 -12.09 9.98 2.77
N ASN A 111 -11.83 8.71 3.09
CA ASN A 111 -12.63 7.93 4.04
C ASN A 111 -12.18 8.13 5.51
N GLY A 112 -11.30 9.09 5.77
CA GLY A 112 -10.88 9.50 7.12
C GLY A 112 -9.70 8.72 7.69
N ALA A 113 -9.01 7.89 6.90
CA ALA A 113 -7.79 7.24 7.35
C ALA A 113 -6.59 8.20 7.28
N GLY A 114 -5.66 8.08 8.22
CA GLY A 114 -4.34 8.70 8.11
C GLY A 114 -3.48 7.93 7.12
N VAL A 115 -2.89 8.59 6.13
CA VAL A 115 -1.99 7.99 5.15
C VAL A 115 -0.61 8.63 5.28
N LEU A 116 0.40 7.82 5.57
CA LEU A 116 1.81 8.19 5.49
C LEU A 116 2.44 7.50 4.28
N PHE A 117 2.84 8.30 3.30
CA PHE A 117 3.51 7.84 2.10
C PHE A 117 4.99 8.19 2.17
N VAL A 118 5.84 7.18 2.13
CA VAL A 118 7.30 7.34 2.10
C VAL A 118 7.78 6.99 0.70
N THR A 119 8.48 7.92 0.06
CA THR A 119 9.04 7.74 -1.27
C THR A 119 10.40 8.44 -1.39
N SER A 120 11.29 7.89 -2.21
CA SER A 120 12.51 8.54 -2.66
C SER A 120 12.32 9.39 -3.90
N ASP A 121 11.15 9.30 -4.55
CA ASP A 121 10.77 10.09 -5.72
C ASP A 121 10.09 11.39 -5.28
N THR A 122 10.82 12.50 -5.37
CA THR A 122 10.32 13.82 -4.96
C THR A 122 9.09 14.26 -5.78
N GLU A 123 9.03 13.89 -7.07
CA GLU A 123 7.89 14.22 -7.93
C GLU A 123 6.63 13.49 -7.48
N GLU A 124 6.73 12.20 -7.12
CA GLU A 124 5.61 11.45 -6.53
C GLU A 124 5.15 12.10 -5.22
N GLY A 125 6.08 12.48 -4.35
CA GLY A 125 5.77 13.15 -3.09
C GLY A 125 4.97 14.43 -3.29
N LEU A 126 5.38 15.29 -4.22
CA LEU A 126 4.69 16.52 -4.55
C LEU A 126 3.31 16.28 -5.20
N GLN A 127 3.19 15.26 -6.04
CA GLN A 127 1.96 15.00 -6.79
C GLN A 127 0.85 14.41 -5.92
N VAL A 128 1.21 13.60 -4.90
CA VAL A 128 0.26 12.72 -4.20
C VAL A 128 -0.10 13.24 -2.81
N SER A 129 0.78 14.03 -2.15
CA SER A 129 0.59 14.40 -0.76
C SER A 129 -0.08 15.77 -0.57
N ASP A 130 -0.81 15.91 0.55
CA ASP A 130 -1.32 17.21 1.01
C ASP A 130 -0.25 17.98 1.83
N ARG A 131 0.74 17.26 2.36
CA ARG A 131 1.85 17.79 3.16
C ARG A 131 3.09 16.99 2.86
N LEU A 132 4.20 17.64 2.55
CA LEU A 132 5.46 16.99 2.22
C LEU A 132 6.49 17.25 3.33
N LEU A 133 6.91 16.18 4.01
CA LEU A 133 7.99 16.22 4.99
C LEU A 133 9.29 15.76 4.31
N VAL A 134 10.28 16.63 4.23
CA VAL A 134 11.57 16.29 3.62
C VAL A 134 12.53 15.79 4.69
N MET A 135 13.07 14.58 4.47
CA MET A 135 14.06 13.96 5.35
C MET A 135 15.45 14.02 4.74
N TYR A 136 16.44 14.36 5.57
CA TYR A 136 17.86 14.27 5.22
C TYR A 136 18.66 13.74 6.39
N LYS A 137 19.53 12.73 6.14
CA LYS A 137 20.37 12.07 7.15
C LYS A 137 19.63 11.68 8.43
N GLY A 138 18.42 11.14 8.29
CA GLY A 138 17.63 10.62 9.40
C GLY A 138 16.85 11.68 10.19
N SER A 139 16.83 12.94 9.75
CA SER A 139 16.06 14.02 10.39
C SER A 139 15.10 14.66 9.40
N ILE A 140 13.92 15.05 9.86
CA ILE A 140 13.01 15.92 9.10
C ILE A 140 13.59 17.32 9.16
N ILE A 141 13.92 17.89 7.99
CA ILE A 141 14.59 19.19 7.87
C ILE A 141 13.62 20.32 7.51
N THR A 142 12.52 19.98 6.83
CA THR A 142 11.48 20.96 6.47
C THR A 142 10.16 20.27 6.20
N GLU A 143 9.07 21.05 6.29
CA GLU A 143 7.74 20.71 5.80
C GLU A 143 7.37 21.68 4.69
N LEU A 144 6.90 21.17 3.58
CA LEU A 144 6.53 21.93 2.38
C LEU A 144 5.05 21.72 2.07
N ASP A 145 4.41 22.77 1.55
CA ASP A 145 3.09 22.68 0.93
C ASP A 145 3.27 22.31 -0.55
N PRO A 146 2.84 21.11 -1.00
CA PRO A 146 3.01 20.69 -2.38
C PRO A 146 2.38 21.63 -3.41
N HIS A 147 1.34 22.38 -3.02
CA HIS A 147 0.66 23.33 -3.90
C HIS A 147 1.41 24.67 -4.05
N GLN A 148 2.39 24.95 -3.19
CA GLN A 148 3.18 26.19 -3.18
C GLN A 148 4.67 25.95 -3.47
N THR A 149 5.07 24.68 -3.59
CA THR A 149 6.45 24.24 -3.80
C THR A 149 6.61 23.67 -5.21
N ASN A 150 7.81 23.78 -5.77
CA ASN A 150 8.17 23.14 -7.03
C ASN A 150 9.19 22.01 -6.82
N LEU A 151 9.38 21.20 -7.88
CA LEU A 151 10.28 20.05 -7.85
C LEU A 151 11.74 20.43 -7.54
N GLU A 152 12.19 21.58 -8.04
CA GLU A 152 13.58 22.05 -7.85
C GLU A 152 13.84 22.36 -6.37
N GLU A 153 12.94 23.10 -5.73
CA GLU A 153 13.00 23.46 -4.32
C GLU A 153 12.96 22.21 -3.42
N ALA A 154 11.99 21.33 -3.62
CA ALA A 154 11.85 20.11 -2.84
C ALA A 154 13.06 19.18 -2.99
N SER A 155 13.61 19.07 -4.22
CA SER A 155 14.82 18.29 -4.49
C SER A 155 16.07 18.90 -3.84
N LEU A 156 16.18 20.23 -3.78
CA LEU A 156 17.29 20.91 -3.12
C LEU A 156 17.33 20.53 -1.62
N PHE A 157 16.19 20.58 -0.94
CA PHE A 157 16.10 20.15 0.46
C PHE A 157 16.44 18.66 0.62
N SER A 158 15.94 17.77 -0.25
CA SER A 158 16.25 16.34 -0.16
C SER A 158 17.73 16.01 -0.30
N MET A 159 18.50 16.88 -0.95
CA MET A 159 19.97 16.79 -1.07
C MET A 159 20.72 17.45 0.10
N GLY A 160 20.01 18.04 1.07
CA GLY A 160 20.60 18.72 2.22
C GLY A 160 20.96 20.19 1.95
N GLY A 161 20.44 20.78 0.89
CA GLY A 161 20.51 22.21 0.65
C GLY A 161 19.63 22.94 1.68
N ILE A 162 20.27 23.60 2.64
CA ILE A 162 19.60 24.48 3.59
C ILE A 162 19.73 25.90 3.00
N SER A 163 18.61 26.55 2.75
CA SER A 163 18.58 27.99 2.43
C SER A 163 18.81 28.84 3.68
#